data_e4959f0040282db74f0731e876ea5255
#
_entry.id   e4959f0040282db74f0731e876ea5255
#
_cell.length_a   1.000
_cell.length_b   1.000
_cell.length_c   1.000
_cell.angle_alpha   90.00
_cell.angle_beta   90.00
_cell.angle_gamma   90.00
#
_symmetry.space_group_name_H-M   'P 1'
#
loop_
_entity.id
_entity.type
_entity.pdbx_description
1 polymer ?
#
loop_
_entity_poly.entity_id
_entity_poly.type
_entity_poly.pdbx_seq_one_letter_code
_entity_poly.pdbx_strand_id
1 'polypeptide(L)'
;MAYSEDVIGCDEHVSLALRAAQEGIVLMQNENNVLPLDRNSINKIALFGKFGDKENIGDYGSSRVYPKYVVTPMQGICNVAPNIEVIYYDGSDIEHAKRLAKEADAVVFIVGYNYIDEGEYVATRESENYTESKGGDRIHSLGLHDDDIELIKAVGPVNPNSTAVLIGGNMIMITEWKDYVSSILMAFYPGQE
;
A
#
# COMPACT_ATOMS: atom_id res chain seq x y z
N MET A 1 -9.87 -37.47 3.84
CA MET A 1 -8.44 -37.26 3.57
C MET A 1 -7.97 -36.28 4.64
N ALA A 2 -7.00 -36.64 5.47
CA ALA A 2 -6.38 -35.72 6.39
C ALA A 2 -5.16 -35.08 5.67
N TYR A 3 -5.14 -33.78 5.50
CA TYR A 3 -3.98 -33.07 4.98
C TYR A 3 -2.95 -32.91 6.10
N SER A 4 -1.66 -33.03 5.78
CA SER A 4 -0.59 -32.75 6.72
C SER A 4 -0.54 -31.24 7.02
N GLU A 5 -0.16 -30.87 8.23
CA GLU A 5 0.07 -29.47 8.60
C GLU A 5 1.25 -28.85 7.83
N ASP A 6 2.14 -29.67 7.27
CA ASP A 6 3.28 -29.23 6.45
C ASP A 6 2.87 -28.47 5.18
N VAL A 7 1.61 -28.60 4.72
CA VAL A 7 1.10 -27.85 3.57
C VAL A 7 0.82 -26.37 3.90
N ILE A 8 0.70 -26.03 5.19
CA ILE A 8 0.42 -24.66 5.62
C ILE A 8 1.66 -23.77 5.37
N GLY A 9 1.54 -22.84 4.44
CA GLY A 9 2.64 -21.97 4.04
C GLY A 9 3.85 -22.72 3.47
N CYS A 10 3.61 -23.81 2.72
CA CYS A 10 4.64 -24.44 1.91
C CYS A 10 4.99 -23.54 0.69
N ASP A 11 6.16 -23.76 0.10
CA ASP A 11 6.68 -22.94 -1.00
C ASP A 11 5.72 -22.86 -2.21
N GLU A 12 5.00 -23.95 -2.49
CA GLU A 12 4.00 -23.99 -3.56
C GLU A 12 2.83 -23.04 -3.27
N HIS A 13 2.31 -23.04 -2.04
CA HIS A 13 1.21 -22.16 -1.63
C HIS A 13 1.66 -20.71 -1.55
N VAL A 14 2.86 -20.43 -1.06
CA VAL A 14 3.47 -19.10 -1.05
C VAL A 14 3.62 -18.56 -2.47
N SER A 15 4.17 -19.35 -3.38
CA SER A 15 4.31 -18.96 -4.80
C SER A 15 2.96 -18.71 -5.48
N LEU A 16 1.93 -19.48 -5.13
CA LEU A 16 0.58 -19.26 -5.62
C LEU A 16 -0.04 -17.97 -5.07
N ALA A 17 0.17 -17.68 -3.78
CA ALA A 17 -0.31 -16.44 -3.13
C ALA A 17 0.34 -15.21 -3.77
N LEU A 18 1.67 -15.23 -3.97
CA LEU A 18 2.40 -14.16 -4.66
C LEU A 18 1.85 -13.93 -6.07
N ARG A 19 1.67 -15.00 -6.85
CA ARG A 19 1.11 -14.88 -8.20
C ARG A 19 -0.30 -14.32 -8.18
N ALA A 20 -1.16 -14.76 -7.26
CA ALA A 20 -2.52 -14.24 -7.12
C ALA A 20 -2.51 -12.74 -6.79
N ALA A 21 -1.64 -12.30 -5.87
CA ALA A 21 -1.47 -10.89 -5.55
C ALA A 21 -1.03 -10.09 -6.79
N GLN A 22 -0.02 -10.55 -7.52
CA GLN A 22 0.49 -9.89 -8.72
C GLN A 22 -0.58 -9.79 -9.84
N GLU A 23 -1.32 -10.86 -10.08
CA GLU A 23 -2.39 -10.91 -11.10
C GLU A 23 -3.64 -10.12 -10.67
N GLY A 24 -3.80 -9.85 -9.36
CA GLY A 24 -4.88 -9.06 -8.79
C GLY A 24 -4.70 -7.54 -8.87
N ILE A 25 -3.47 -7.06 -9.08
CA ILE A 25 -3.18 -5.62 -9.16
C ILE A 25 -3.80 -5.01 -10.43
N VAL A 26 -4.49 -3.89 -10.26
CA VAL A 26 -5.14 -3.16 -11.37
C VAL A 26 -4.41 -1.86 -11.66
N LEU A 27 -3.97 -1.67 -12.91
CA LEU A 27 -3.46 -0.40 -13.41
C LEU A 27 -4.64 0.52 -13.74
N MET A 28 -4.87 1.55 -12.92
CA MET A 28 -5.98 2.49 -13.07
C MET A 28 -5.63 3.71 -13.93
N GLN A 29 -4.39 4.18 -13.84
CA GLN A 29 -3.87 5.33 -14.58
C GLN A 29 -2.38 5.12 -14.90
N ASN A 30 -1.93 5.52 -16.08
CA ASN A 30 -0.51 5.50 -16.46
C ASN A 30 -0.22 6.56 -17.52
N GLU A 31 -0.09 7.79 -17.10
CA GLU A 31 0.25 8.90 -17.97
C GLU A 31 1.73 8.85 -18.34
N ASN A 32 2.04 9.21 -19.59
CA ASN A 32 3.39 9.22 -20.13
C ASN A 32 4.14 7.87 -20.05
N ASN A 33 3.42 6.76 -19.83
CA ASN A 33 4.00 5.43 -19.67
C ASN A 33 5.06 5.36 -18.56
N VAL A 34 4.79 5.99 -17.41
CA VAL A 34 5.69 5.98 -16.25
C VAL A 34 5.92 4.55 -15.73
N LEU A 35 4.89 3.73 -15.79
CA LEU A 35 4.99 2.30 -15.47
C LEU A 35 5.08 1.46 -16.76
N PRO A 36 5.87 0.36 -16.74
CA PRO A 36 6.71 -0.11 -15.64
C PRO A 36 7.97 0.76 -15.47
N LEU A 37 8.42 0.93 -14.22
CA LEU A 37 9.69 1.59 -13.95
C LEU A 37 10.86 0.76 -14.54
N ASP A 38 11.71 1.39 -15.33
CA ASP A 38 12.87 0.71 -15.91
C ASP A 38 14.00 0.63 -14.89
N ARG A 39 14.25 -0.58 -14.38
CA ARG A 39 15.31 -0.87 -13.39
C ARG A 39 16.73 -0.54 -13.87
N ASN A 40 16.94 -0.33 -15.16
CA ASN A 40 18.26 0.02 -15.71
C ASN A 40 18.50 1.54 -15.75
N SER A 41 17.43 2.32 -15.66
CA SER A 41 17.48 3.79 -15.72
C SER A 41 17.24 4.48 -14.39
N ILE A 42 16.72 3.75 -13.39
CA ILE A 42 16.42 4.26 -12.05
C ILE A 42 17.48 3.77 -11.05
N ASN A 43 18.02 4.70 -10.26
CA ASN A 43 18.98 4.41 -9.19
C ASN A 43 18.38 4.67 -7.79
N LYS A 44 17.38 5.54 -7.70
CA LYS A 44 16.81 5.97 -6.43
C LYS A 44 15.29 6.09 -6.50
N ILE A 45 14.60 5.50 -5.53
CA ILE A 45 13.15 5.61 -5.31
C ILE A 45 12.90 6.26 -3.95
N ALA A 46 12.08 7.31 -3.91
CA ALA A 46 11.49 7.80 -2.68
C ALA A 46 10.13 7.13 -2.46
N LEU A 47 10.02 6.38 -1.36
CA LEU A 47 8.83 5.63 -0.98
C LEU A 47 8.12 6.37 0.16
N PHE A 48 6.89 6.80 -0.06
CA PHE A 48 6.12 7.58 0.89
C PHE A 48 4.86 6.87 1.37
N GLY A 49 4.31 7.36 2.48
CA GLY A 49 3.05 6.92 3.04
C GLY A 49 3.18 5.91 4.18
N LYS A 50 2.17 5.90 5.02
CA LYS A 50 2.16 5.14 6.29
C LYS A 50 2.28 3.63 6.14
N PHE A 51 2.03 3.09 4.93
CA PHE A 51 2.12 1.65 4.64
C PHE A 51 3.37 1.26 3.85
N GLY A 52 4.28 2.20 3.54
CA GLY A 52 5.47 1.92 2.72
C GLY A 52 6.40 0.86 3.32
N ASP A 53 6.59 0.86 4.64
CA ASP A 53 7.37 -0.16 5.35
C ASP A 53 6.61 -0.66 6.58
N LYS A 54 5.37 -1.08 6.38
CA LYS A 54 4.51 -1.58 7.43
C LYS A 54 3.71 -2.78 6.95
N GLU A 55 3.59 -3.79 7.82
CA GLU A 55 2.70 -4.93 7.59
C GLU A 55 1.25 -4.47 7.49
N ASN A 56 0.57 -4.88 6.44
CA ASN A 56 -0.86 -4.64 6.21
C ASN A 56 -1.49 -5.85 5.54
N ILE A 57 -1.64 -6.93 6.31
CA ILE A 57 -2.02 -8.27 5.82
C ILE A 57 -3.52 -8.54 5.84
N GLY A 58 -4.32 -7.53 6.11
CA GLY A 58 -5.79 -7.63 6.10
C GLY A 58 -6.41 -7.51 7.49
N ASP A 59 -7.49 -8.24 7.70
CA ASP A 59 -8.32 -8.14 8.89
C ASP A 59 -7.70 -8.77 10.14
N TYR A 60 -8.10 -8.26 11.29
CA TYR A 60 -7.71 -8.75 12.62
C TYR A 60 -8.89 -9.41 13.37
N GLY A 61 -10.01 -9.59 12.69
CA GLY A 61 -11.20 -10.26 13.18
C GLY A 61 -11.21 -11.76 12.94
N SER A 62 -12.35 -12.28 12.48
CA SER A 62 -12.57 -13.73 12.28
C SER A 62 -11.76 -14.29 11.11
N SER A 63 -11.39 -13.46 10.14
CA SER A 63 -10.57 -13.84 8.99
C SER A 63 -9.07 -13.64 9.21
N ARG A 64 -8.64 -13.35 10.44
CA ARG A 64 -7.24 -13.11 10.76
C ARG A 64 -6.34 -14.28 10.37
N VAL A 65 -5.26 -13.96 9.65
CA VAL A 65 -4.21 -14.92 9.27
C VAL A 65 -2.94 -14.66 10.09
N TYR A 66 -2.18 -15.71 10.37
CA TYR A 66 -0.90 -15.66 11.06
C TYR A 66 0.18 -16.20 10.12
N PRO A 67 0.70 -15.39 9.21
CA PRO A 67 1.72 -15.81 8.26
C PRO A 67 3.05 -16.07 8.96
N LYS A 68 3.93 -16.88 8.34
CA LYS A 68 5.28 -17.14 8.85
C LYS A 68 6.19 -15.91 8.74
N TYR A 69 5.91 -15.04 7.77
CA TYR A 69 6.60 -13.77 7.50
C TYR A 69 5.64 -12.86 6.73
N VAL A 70 6.00 -11.60 6.61
CA VAL A 70 5.30 -10.62 5.78
C VAL A 70 6.34 -9.85 4.98
N VAL A 71 6.08 -9.60 3.71
CA VAL A 71 6.88 -8.74 2.84
C VAL A 71 6.22 -7.37 2.81
N THR A 72 6.90 -6.34 3.35
CA THR A 72 6.41 -4.96 3.22
C THR A 72 6.66 -4.42 1.80
N PRO A 73 5.92 -3.39 1.34
CA PRO A 73 6.18 -2.78 0.04
C PRO A 73 7.65 -2.37 -0.16
N MET A 74 8.28 -1.79 0.86
CA MET A 74 9.72 -1.47 0.82
C MET A 74 10.57 -2.72 0.60
N GLN A 75 10.34 -3.78 1.37
CA GLN A 75 11.08 -5.03 1.24
C GLN A 75 10.87 -5.66 -0.14
N GLY A 76 9.61 -5.65 -0.65
CA GLY A 76 9.29 -6.16 -1.98
C GLY A 76 10.07 -5.43 -3.09
N ILE A 77 10.13 -4.10 -3.04
CA ILE A 77 10.90 -3.31 -4.00
C ILE A 77 12.41 -3.64 -3.89
N CYS A 78 12.96 -3.68 -2.67
CA CYS A 78 14.37 -4.01 -2.45
C CYS A 78 14.73 -5.43 -2.93
N ASN A 79 13.83 -6.40 -2.74
CA ASN A 79 14.04 -7.78 -3.17
C ASN A 79 14.13 -7.92 -4.69
N VAL A 80 13.25 -7.22 -5.43
CA VAL A 80 13.22 -7.30 -6.92
C VAL A 80 14.20 -6.36 -7.59
N ALA A 81 14.68 -5.33 -6.89
CA ALA A 81 15.57 -4.30 -7.42
C ALA A 81 16.70 -3.95 -6.43
N PRO A 82 17.60 -4.91 -6.07
CA PRO A 82 18.59 -4.74 -5.01
C PRO A 82 19.66 -3.67 -5.29
N ASN A 83 19.76 -3.21 -6.52
CA ASN A 83 20.71 -2.15 -6.91
C ASN A 83 20.11 -0.75 -6.85
N ILE A 84 18.81 -0.62 -6.54
CA ILE A 84 18.13 0.66 -6.42
C ILE A 84 18.12 1.08 -4.95
N GLU A 85 18.53 2.31 -4.68
CA GLU A 85 18.41 2.92 -3.36
C GLU A 85 16.92 3.24 -3.09
N VAL A 86 16.34 2.67 -2.05
CA VAL A 86 14.98 2.97 -1.62
C VAL A 86 15.02 3.78 -0.33
N ILE A 87 14.55 5.02 -0.38
CA ILE A 87 14.43 5.89 0.80
C ILE A 87 12.97 5.88 1.22
N TYR A 88 12.69 5.31 2.37
CA TYR A 88 11.36 5.35 2.97
C TYR A 88 11.20 6.55 3.91
N TYR A 89 10.04 7.19 3.80
CA TYR A 89 9.59 8.24 4.71
C TYR A 89 8.06 8.25 4.79
N ASP A 90 7.50 8.35 6.00
CA ASP A 90 6.05 8.28 6.22
C ASP A 90 5.26 9.47 5.66
N GLY A 91 5.93 10.59 5.37
CA GLY A 91 5.30 11.79 4.82
C GLY A 91 4.87 12.82 5.87
N SER A 92 5.22 12.64 7.14
CA SER A 92 4.79 13.51 8.24
C SER A 92 5.30 14.98 8.14
N ASP A 93 6.42 15.22 7.45
CA ASP A 93 6.91 16.56 7.09
C ASP A 93 6.90 16.70 5.56
N ILE A 94 5.97 17.48 5.06
CA ILE A 94 5.77 17.70 3.62
C ILE A 94 7.00 18.36 2.95
N GLU A 95 7.66 19.29 3.60
CA GLU A 95 8.84 19.94 3.01
C GLU A 95 10.04 18.99 2.97
N HIS A 96 10.16 18.10 3.94
CA HIS A 96 11.16 17.03 3.88
C HIS A 96 10.84 16.04 2.76
N ALA A 97 9.59 15.60 2.64
CA ALA A 97 9.13 14.71 1.57
C ALA A 97 9.40 15.31 0.17
N LYS A 98 9.12 16.60 -0.04
CA LYS A 98 9.44 17.30 -1.30
C LYS A 98 10.93 17.30 -1.63
N ARG A 99 11.81 17.44 -0.64
CA ARG A 99 13.27 17.36 -0.86
C ARG A 99 13.67 15.95 -1.33
N LEU A 100 13.19 14.92 -0.64
CA LEU A 100 13.46 13.54 -1.04
C LEU A 100 12.92 13.22 -2.43
N ALA A 101 11.72 13.70 -2.76
CA ALA A 101 11.10 13.51 -4.07
C ALA A 101 11.89 14.16 -5.22
N LYS A 102 12.52 15.32 -4.98
CA LYS A 102 13.38 16.00 -5.96
C LYS A 102 14.68 15.25 -6.23
N GLU A 103 15.20 14.55 -5.24
CA GLU A 103 16.46 13.82 -5.32
C GLU A 103 16.29 12.39 -5.86
N ALA A 104 15.06 11.92 -5.98
CA ALA A 104 14.75 10.59 -6.46
C ALA A 104 14.44 10.56 -7.95
N ASP A 105 14.75 9.44 -8.61
CA ASP A 105 14.40 9.20 -10.01
C ASP A 105 12.91 8.85 -10.17
N ALA A 106 12.31 8.26 -9.14
CA ALA A 106 10.87 7.96 -9.06
C ALA A 106 10.34 8.11 -7.63
N VAL A 107 9.05 8.39 -7.54
CA VAL A 107 8.31 8.52 -6.29
C VAL A 107 7.17 7.51 -6.26
N VAL A 108 7.05 6.79 -5.15
CA VAL A 108 5.96 5.84 -4.92
C VAL A 108 5.27 6.16 -3.61
N PHE A 109 3.96 6.33 -3.66
CA PHE A 109 3.11 6.51 -2.47
C PHE A 109 2.40 5.19 -2.18
N ILE A 110 2.50 4.67 -0.95
CA ILE A 110 1.73 3.53 -0.48
C ILE A 110 0.70 4.05 0.52
N VAL A 111 -0.53 4.18 0.06
CA VAL A 111 -1.61 4.87 0.78
C VAL A 111 -2.90 4.04 0.76
N GLY A 112 -3.84 4.36 1.61
CA GLY A 112 -5.12 3.66 1.67
C GLY A 112 -5.51 3.28 3.10
N TYR A 113 -6.00 2.07 3.26
CA TYR A 113 -6.68 1.61 4.46
C TYR A 113 -6.05 0.37 5.08
N ASN A 114 -6.38 0.13 6.34
CA ASN A 114 -6.03 -1.07 7.09
C ASN A 114 -7.25 -1.59 7.89
N TYR A 115 -7.05 -2.58 8.74
CA TYR A 115 -8.10 -3.19 9.56
C TYR A 115 -8.80 -2.21 10.53
N ILE A 116 -8.18 -1.07 10.87
CA ILE A 116 -8.80 -0.05 11.72
C ILE A 116 -9.89 0.69 10.94
N ASP A 117 -9.67 0.86 9.64
CA ASP A 117 -10.56 1.60 8.75
C ASP A 117 -11.71 0.72 8.24
N GLU A 118 -11.41 -0.50 7.78
CA GLU A 118 -12.36 -1.34 7.07
C GLU A 118 -12.26 -2.85 7.39
N GLY A 119 -11.63 -3.20 8.51
CA GLY A 119 -11.63 -4.58 9.00
C GLY A 119 -12.99 -5.02 9.54
N GLU A 120 -13.08 -6.25 10.00
CA GLU A 120 -14.30 -6.74 10.65
C GLU A 120 -14.63 -5.86 11.87
N TYR A 121 -15.91 -5.48 11.97
CA TYR A 121 -16.39 -4.70 13.10
C TYR A 121 -16.14 -5.43 14.42
N VAL A 122 -15.25 -4.91 15.24
CA VAL A 122 -14.98 -5.42 16.59
C VAL A 122 -15.38 -4.37 17.59
N ALA A 123 -16.45 -4.63 18.35
CA ALA A 123 -16.80 -3.82 19.52
C ALA A 123 -15.70 -3.97 20.56
N THR A 124 -15.03 -2.88 20.94
CA THR A 124 -14.08 -2.92 22.04
C THR A 124 -14.84 -3.11 23.35
N ARG A 125 -14.40 -4.06 24.20
CA ARG A 125 -15.03 -4.35 25.51
C ARG A 125 -14.99 -3.16 26.49
N GLU A 126 -14.26 -2.10 26.15
CA GLU A 126 -14.03 -0.93 27.00
C GLU A 126 -15.00 0.23 26.71
N SER A 127 -15.75 0.20 25.62
CA SER A 127 -16.75 1.23 25.34
C SER A 127 -18.15 0.65 25.47
N GLU A 128 -18.85 1.00 26.54
CA GLU A 128 -20.30 0.81 26.65
C GLU A 128 -21.07 1.64 25.59
N ASN A 129 -20.39 2.55 24.91
CA ASN A 129 -20.88 3.34 23.80
C ASN A 129 -20.10 2.95 22.54
N TYR A 130 -20.74 2.36 21.58
CA TYR A 130 -20.25 1.91 20.25
C TYR A 130 -19.43 2.94 19.41
N THR A 131 -18.94 4.00 20.03
CA THR A 131 -18.20 5.10 19.40
C THR A 131 -16.71 4.81 19.18
N GLU A 132 -16.17 3.73 19.71
CA GLU A 132 -14.75 3.35 19.61
C GLU A 132 -14.55 1.97 18.94
N SER A 133 -15.51 1.53 18.14
CA SER A 133 -15.34 0.31 17.35
C SER A 133 -14.27 0.53 16.25
N LYS A 134 -13.45 -0.49 16.06
CA LYS A 134 -12.46 -0.52 14.99
C LYS A 134 -13.02 -1.34 13.83
N GLY A 135 -12.77 -0.88 12.61
CA GLY A 135 -13.26 -1.53 11.41
C GLY A 135 -14.73 -1.23 11.10
N GLY A 136 -15.30 -1.98 10.20
CA GLY A 136 -16.66 -1.82 9.70
C GLY A 136 -16.71 -0.97 8.42
N ASP A 137 -17.88 -0.40 8.15
CA ASP A 137 -18.10 0.41 6.96
C ASP A 137 -17.48 1.82 7.10
N ARG A 138 -16.89 2.32 6.03
CA ARG A 138 -16.42 3.72 5.95
C ARG A 138 -17.60 4.65 5.68
N ILE A 139 -18.32 5.05 6.74
CA ILE A 139 -19.56 5.82 6.66
C ILE A 139 -19.34 7.32 6.39
N HIS A 140 -18.14 7.85 6.62
CA HIS A 140 -17.87 9.28 6.51
C HIS A 140 -17.28 9.66 5.16
N SER A 141 -16.42 8.84 4.57
CA SER A 141 -15.76 9.10 3.29
C SER A 141 -15.37 7.80 2.61
N LEU A 142 -15.48 7.78 1.28
CA LEU A 142 -14.87 6.77 0.40
C LEU A 142 -13.54 7.27 -0.20
N GLY A 143 -13.09 8.49 0.15
CA GLY A 143 -11.78 9.03 -0.22
C GLY A 143 -10.67 8.54 0.68
N LEU A 144 -9.43 8.77 0.31
CA LEU A 144 -8.28 8.57 1.20
C LEU A 144 -8.38 9.43 2.46
N HIS A 145 -7.55 9.14 3.46
CA HIS A 145 -7.38 10.03 4.60
C HIS A 145 -6.81 11.39 4.16
N ASP A 146 -7.15 12.45 4.86
CA ASP A 146 -6.76 13.83 4.50
C ASP A 146 -5.24 14.01 4.43
N ASP A 147 -4.50 13.36 5.32
CA ASP A 147 -3.03 13.36 5.33
C ASP A 147 -2.42 12.66 4.09
N ASP A 148 -2.99 11.55 3.64
CA ASP A 148 -2.58 10.87 2.40
C ASP A 148 -2.85 11.77 1.18
N ILE A 149 -4.02 12.46 1.16
CA ILE A 149 -4.38 13.39 0.07
C ILE A 149 -3.45 14.60 0.04
N GLU A 150 -3.16 15.19 1.20
CA GLU A 150 -2.23 16.33 1.33
C GLU A 150 -0.83 15.95 0.85
N LEU A 151 -0.33 14.78 1.28
CA LEU A 151 0.97 14.25 0.86
C LEU A 151 1.04 14.09 -0.66
N ILE A 152 0.06 13.44 -1.28
CA ILE A 152 0.01 13.22 -2.74
C ILE A 152 -0.03 14.56 -3.48
N LYS A 153 -0.92 15.47 -3.09
CA LYS A 153 -1.09 16.77 -3.75
C LYS A 153 0.17 17.64 -3.66
N ALA A 154 0.86 17.58 -2.52
CA ALA A 154 2.04 18.42 -2.29
C ALA A 154 3.31 17.85 -2.92
N VAL A 155 3.47 16.53 -2.94
CA VAL A 155 4.72 15.86 -3.31
C VAL A 155 4.67 15.23 -4.71
N GLY A 156 3.52 14.72 -5.15
CA GLY A 156 3.37 14.09 -6.46
C GLY A 156 3.86 14.94 -7.63
N PRO A 157 3.45 16.24 -7.73
CA PRO A 157 3.89 17.11 -8.83
C PRO A 157 5.39 17.45 -8.83
N VAL A 158 6.10 17.15 -7.74
CA VAL A 158 7.54 17.42 -7.62
C VAL A 158 8.37 16.50 -8.51
N ASN A 159 7.85 15.28 -8.77
CA ASN A 159 8.54 14.29 -9.58
C ASN A 159 7.61 13.74 -10.68
N PRO A 160 7.98 13.85 -11.98
CA PRO A 160 7.12 13.38 -13.07
C PRO A 160 6.93 11.86 -13.09
N ASN A 161 7.80 11.09 -12.43
CA ASN A 161 7.71 9.65 -12.29
C ASN A 161 7.04 9.28 -10.96
N SER A 162 5.85 9.85 -10.70
CA SER A 162 5.11 9.62 -9.46
C SER A 162 4.00 8.59 -9.63
N THR A 163 3.94 7.63 -8.70
CA THR A 163 2.97 6.53 -8.68
C THR A 163 2.28 6.46 -7.33
N ALA A 164 0.96 6.40 -7.31
CA ALA A 164 0.20 6.04 -6.12
C ALA A 164 -0.22 4.57 -6.17
N VAL A 165 0.07 3.83 -5.12
CA VAL A 165 -0.37 2.44 -4.90
C VAL A 165 -1.39 2.45 -3.78
N LEU A 166 -2.61 2.05 -4.12
CA LEU A 166 -3.74 2.02 -3.22
C LEU A 166 -3.87 0.66 -2.55
N ILE A 167 -3.96 0.65 -1.23
CA ILE A 167 -4.28 -0.53 -0.43
C ILE A 167 -5.68 -0.34 0.16
N GLY A 168 -6.55 -1.33 -0.04
CA GLY A 168 -7.92 -1.30 0.48
C GLY A 168 -8.77 -2.40 -0.13
N GLY A 169 -9.80 -2.84 0.59
CA GLY A 169 -10.70 -3.92 0.15
C GLY A 169 -11.89 -3.42 -0.66
N ASN A 170 -12.14 -2.11 -0.68
CA ASN A 170 -13.33 -1.52 -1.26
C ASN A 170 -12.97 -0.32 -2.16
N MET A 171 -13.99 0.32 -2.72
CA MET A 171 -13.84 1.51 -3.54
C MET A 171 -13.09 2.64 -2.81
N ILE A 172 -12.13 3.25 -3.50
CA ILE A 172 -11.44 4.46 -3.08
C ILE A 172 -11.68 5.55 -4.11
N MET A 173 -12.27 6.67 -3.71
CA MET A 173 -12.47 7.83 -4.58
C MET A 173 -11.12 8.52 -4.83
N ILE A 174 -10.78 8.67 -6.11
CA ILE A 174 -9.50 9.25 -6.54
C ILE A 174 -9.63 10.64 -7.18
N THR A 175 -10.86 11.12 -7.40
CA THR A 175 -11.16 12.35 -8.17
C THR A 175 -10.48 13.59 -7.60
N GLU A 176 -10.21 13.63 -6.31
CA GLU A 176 -9.65 14.78 -5.63
C GLU A 176 -8.13 14.93 -5.82
N TRP A 177 -7.43 13.83 -6.10
CA TRP A 177 -5.96 13.81 -6.11
C TRP A 177 -5.33 13.12 -7.32
N LYS A 178 -6.09 12.41 -8.14
CA LYS A 178 -5.54 11.61 -9.26
C LYS A 178 -4.68 12.40 -10.24
N ASP A 179 -4.98 13.69 -10.43
CA ASP A 179 -4.26 14.56 -11.37
C ASP A 179 -2.91 15.06 -10.83
N TYR A 180 -2.55 14.69 -9.60
CA TYR A 180 -1.28 15.04 -8.95
C TYR A 180 -0.23 13.93 -9.03
N VAL A 181 -0.54 12.78 -9.62
CA VAL A 181 0.39 11.68 -9.88
C VAL A 181 0.27 11.18 -11.31
N SER A 182 1.35 10.66 -11.85
CA SER A 182 1.38 10.16 -13.24
C SER A 182 0.77 8.76 -13.37
N SER A 183 0.83 7.93 -12.34
CA SER A 183 0.25 6.60 -12.39
C SER A 183 -0.41 6.18 -11.08
N ILE A 184 -1.39 5.28 -11.19
CA ILE A 184 -2.17 4.76 -10.07
C ILE A 184 -2.35 3.26 -10.23
N LEU A 185 -1.99 2.51 -9.20
CA LEU A 185 -2.24 1.09 -9.06
C LEU A 185 -3.22 0.85 -7.90
N MET A 186 -4.15 -0.09 -8.08
CA MET A 186 -4.96 -0.65 -7.00
C MET A 186 -4.43 -2.03 -6.67
N ALA A 187 -3.83 -2.18 -5.50
CA ALA A 187 -3.21 -3.43 -5.05
C ALA A 187 -4.16 -4.28 -4.19
N PHE A 188 -5.28 -3.71 -3.73
CA PHE A 188 -6.18 -4.34 -2.76
C PHE A 188 -5.44 -4.70 -1.46
N TYR A 189 -5.70 -5.86 -0.88
CA TYR A 189 -4.96 -6.45 0.23
C TYR A 189 -4.16 -7.65 -0.30
N PRO A 190 -2.88 -7.46 -0.65
CA PRO A 190 -2.09 -8.50 -1.33
C PRO A 190 -1.71 -9.67 -0.40
N GLY A 191 -1.95 -9.56 0.90
CA GLY A 191 -1.64 -10.60 1.86
C GLY A 191 -0.22 -10.50 2.40
N GLN A 192 0.45 -11.66 2.54
CA GLN A 192 1.80 -11.72 3.13
C GLN A 192 2.94 -11.41 2.14
N GLU A 193 2.65 -11.41 0.83
CA GLU A 193 3.62 -11.22 -0.25
C GLU A 193 3.58 -9.80 -0.85
#